data_0b1b8369a19424bbe70cda6cd60105d9
#
_entry.id   0b1b8369a19424bbe70cda6cd60105d9
#
_cell.length_a   1.000
_cell.length_b   1.000
_cell.length_c   1.000
_cell.angle_alpha   90.00
_cell.angle_beta   90.00
_cell.angle_gamma   90.00
#
_symmetry.space_group_name_H-M   'P 1'
#
loop_
_entity.id
_entity.type
_entity.pdbx_description
1 polymer ?
#
loop_
_entity_poly.entity_id
_entity_poly.type
_entity_poly.pdbx_seq_one_letter_code
_entity_poly.pdbx_strand_id
1 'polypeptide(L)'
;LIEEAVATYCGNGDDYTDWDLPGLTQYLERLCIRIGFFKAHEEPFKTIDKDELIAKLKQEARDFYALREKGFELLHIDTRELERVVLLSCVDRRWMDHIDAMDQLRDGIGLRAYGNKNPVTEYQIEGYDMFDEMVHFIREDTVRRMYQARINIPQQRREVAEPKETNLEPVSYTHLTLP
;
A
#
# COMPACT_ATOMS: atom_id res chain seq x y z
N LEU A 1 -3.61 -9.96 -9.27
CA LEU A 1 -4.31 -9.37 -8.11
C LEU A 1 -5.80 -9.09 -8.42
N ILE A 2 -6.16 -8.30 -9.47
CA ILE A 2 -7.58 -8.03 -9.78
C ILE A 2 -8.31 -9.31 -10.19
N GLU A 3 -7.73 -10.12 -11.07
CA GLU A 3 -8.31 -11.42 -11.47
C GLU A 3 -8.46 -12.37 -10.30
N GLU A 4 -7.45 -12.46 -9.45
CA GLU A 4 -7.46 -13.27 -8.22
C GLU A 4 -8.55 -12.80 -7.25
N ALA A 5 -8.69 -11.47 -7.08
CA ALA A 5 -9.76 -10.91 -6.27
C ALA A 5 -11.14 -11.24 -6.81
N VAL A 6 -11.37 -11.05 -8.12
CA VAL A 6 -12.66 -11.41 -8.75
C VAL A 6 -12.92 -12.91 -8.61
N ALA A 7 -11.92 -13.76 -8.82
CA ALA A 7 -12.08 -15.21 -8.64
C ALA A 7 -12.45 -15.57 -7.18
N THR A 8 -11.88 -14.87 -6.20
CA THR A 8 -12.14 -15.12 -4.78
C THR A 8 -13.54 -14.65 -4.35
N TYR A 9 -13.92 -13.42 -4.71
CA TYR A 9 -15.15 -12.79 -4.24
C TYR A 9 -16.38 -13.08 -5.11
N CYS A 10 -16.18 -13.37 -6.41
CA CYS A 10 -17.26 -13.72 -7.32
C CYS A 10 -17.46 -15.24 -7.48
N GLY A 11 -16.62 -16.06 -6.84
CA GLY A 11 -16.74 -17.52 -6.86
C GLY A 11 -16.76 -18.13 -8.26
N ASN A 12 -17.30 -19.34 -8.40
CA ASN A 12 -17.38 -20.07 -9.67
C ASN A 12 -18.71 -19.85 -10.44
N GLY A 13 -19.71 -19.16 -9.84
CA GLY A 13 -21.00 -18.88 -10.46
C GLY A 13 -20.94 -17.65 -11.37
N ASP A 14 -21.66 -17.68 -12.49
CA ASP A 14 -21.77 -16.53 -13.40
C ASP A 14 -22.91 -15.58 -12.97
N ASP A 15 -23.68 -15.96 -11.95
CA ASP A 15 -24.80 -15.18 -11.48
C ASP A 15 -24.33 -14.07 -10.53
N TYR A 16 -24.65 -12.82 -10.88
CA TYR A 16 -24.37 -11.63 -10.07
C TYR A 16 -24.86 -11.73 -8.61
N THR A 17 -25.96 -12.47 -8.39
CA THR A 17 -26.57 -12.64 -7.06
C THR A 17 -25.69 -13.41 -6.08
N ASP A 18 -24.78 -14.23 -6.58
CA ASP A 18 -23.88 -15.05 -5.78
C ASP A 18 -22.53 -14.36 -5.48
N TRP A 19 -22.33 -13.16 -6.04
CA TRP A 19 -21.08 -12.44 -5.88
C TRP A 19 -21.03 -11.64 -4.58
N ASP A 20 -19.93 -11.75 -3.84
CA ASP A 20 -19.64 -10.86 -2.70
C ASP A 20 -19.05 -9.52 -3.19
N LEU A 21 -19.88 -8.72 -3.83
CA LEU A 21 -19.47 -7.39 -4.30
C LEU A 21 -19.05 -6.43 -3.18
N PRO A 22 -19.68 -6.42 -1.99
CA PRO A 22 -19.19 -5.62 -0.87
C PRO A 22 -17.76 -5.97 -0.48
N GLY A 23 -17.42 -7.26 -0.37
CA GLY A 23 -16.08 -7.74 -0.08
C GLY A 23 -15.10 -7.35 -1.18
N LEU A 24 -15.43 -7.58 -2.45
CA LEU A 24 -14.62 -7.18 -3.61
C LEU A 24 -14.37 -5.66 -3.63
N THR A 25 -15.43 -4.86 -3.39
CA THR A 25 -15.33 -3.40 -3.33
C THR A 25 -14.34 -2.97 -2.25
N GLN A 26 -14.52 -3.47 -1.03
CA GLN A 26 -13.65 -3.12 0.09
C GLN A 26 -12.18 -3.49 -0.17
N TYR A 27 -11.94 -4.65 -0.76
CA TYR A 27 -10.59 -5.10 -1.08
C TYR A 27 -9.96 -4.22 -2.17
N LEU A 28 -10.64 -4.03 -3.30
CA LEU A 28 -10.08 -3.29 -4.45
C LEU A 28 -9.95 -1.78 -4.21
N GLU A 29 -10.86 -1.15 -3.46
CA GLU A 29 -10.71 0.25 -3.06
C GLU A 29 -9.52 0.47 -2.11
N ARG A 30 -9.17 -0.54 -1.33
CA ARG A 30 -7.95 -0.52 -0.49
C ARG A 30 -6.69 -0.81 -1.28
N LEU A 31 -6.80 -1.48 -2.43
CA LEU A 31 -5.67 -1.88 -3.24
C LEU A 31 -5.33 -0.85 -4.33
N CYS A 32 -6.22 -0.64 -5.30
CA CYS A 32 -5.89 0.10 -6.52
C CYS A 32 -7.07 0.78 -7.23
N ILE A 33 -8.27 0.72 -6.69
CA ILE A 33 -9.46 1.34 -7.27
C ILE A 33 -9.85 2.59 -6.49
N ARG A 34 -10.42 3.59 -7.17
CA ARG A 34 -10.92 4.80 -6.50
C ARG A 34 -12.10 4.50 -5.60
N ILE A 35 -12.11 5.09 -4.41
CA ILE A 35 -13.23 5.01 -3.49
C ILE A 35 -14.51 5.53 -4.17
N GLY A 36 -15.58 4.74 -4.09
CA GLY A 36 -16.88 5.06 -4.68
C GLY A 36 -17.05 4.65 -6.14
N PHE A 37 -16.05 4.04 -6.78
CA PHE A 37 -16.16 3.56 -8.16
C PHE A 37 -17.30 2.55 -8.32
N PHE A 38 -17.38 1.56 -7.49
CA PHE A 38 -18.43 0.53 -7.52
C PHE A 38 -19.81 1.10 -7.30
N LYS A 39 -19.94 2.05 -6.39
CA LYS A 39 -21.21 2.73 -6.14
C LYS A 39 -21.69 3.55 -7.35
N ALA A 40 -20.77 4.16 -8.07
CA ALA A 40 -21.08 4.93 -9.28
C ALA A 40 -21.47 4.03 -10.47
N HIS A 41 -21.10 2.73 -10.46
CA HIS A 41 -21.32 1.77 -11.54
C HIS A 41 -22.17 0.57 -11.10
N GLU A 42 -22.96 0.69 -10.04
CA GLU A 42 -23.74 -0.41 -9.48
C GLU A 42 -24.71 -1.02 -10.49
N GLU A 43 -25.46 -0.22 -11.24
CA GLU A 43 -26.42 -0.71 -12.23
C GLU A 43 -25.77 -1.44 -13.41
N PRO A 44 -24.69 -0.92 -14.04
CA PRO A 44 -23.95 -1.64 -15.08
C PRO A 44 -23.39 -2.99 -14.62
N PHE A 45 -23.05 -3.14 -13.35
CA PHE A 45 -22.45 -4.37 -12.84
C PHE A 45 -23.45 -5.51 -12.63
N LYS A 46 -24.74 -5.22 -12.58
CA LYS A 46 -25.80 -6.25 -12.44
C LYS A 46 -25.98 -7.14 -13.69
N THR A 47 -25.51 -6.68 -14.84
CA THR A 47 -25.69 -7.36 -16.13
C THR A 47 -24.38 -7.72 -16.81
N ILE A 48 -23.26 -7.55 -16.12
CA ILE A 48 -21.93 -7.71 -16.68
C ILE A 48 -21.43 -9.13 -16.49
N ASP A 49 -20.70 -9.64 -17.48
CA ASP A 49 -19.92 -10.87 -17.35
C ASP A 49 -18.62 -10.65 -16.56
N LYS A 50 -18.07 -11.71 -15.94
CA LYS A 50 -16.84 -11.64 -15.16
C LYS A 50 -15.65 -11.11 -15.94
N ASP A 51 -15.49 -11.55 -17.19
CA ASP A 51 -14.39 -11.10 -18.03
C ASP A 51 -14.49 -9.61 -18.33
N GLU A 52 -15.69 -9.12 -18.58
CA GLU A 52 -15.95 -7.70 -18.78
C GLU A 52 -15.75 -6.90 -17.49
N LEU A 53 -16.16 -7.44 -16.33
CA LEU A 53 -15.90 -6.84 -15.03
C LEU A 53 -14.39 -6.70 -14.79
N ILE A 54 -13.62 -7.76 -15.01
CA ILE A 54 -12.16 -7.75 -14.90
C ILE A 54 -11.54 -6.70 -15.84
N ALA A 55 -12.01 -6.63 -17.08
CA ALA A 55 -11.52 -5.66 -18.05
C ALA A 55 -11.78 -4.21 -17.60
N LYS A 56 -13.00 -3.92 -17.10
CA LYS A 56 -13.38 -2.60 -16.57
C LYS A 56 -12.55 -2.23 -15.33
N LEU A 57 -12.37 -3.15 -14.39
CA LEU A 57 -11.57 -2.93 -13.20
C LEU A 57 -10.10 -2.67 -13.52
N LYS A 58 -9.54 -3.42 -14.47
CA LYS A 58 -8.16 -3.20 -14.94
C LYS A 58 -8.01 -1.85 -15.61
N GLN A 59 -9.01 -1.43 -16.41
CA GLN A 59 -8.98 -0.13 -17.07
C GLN A 59 -9.04 1.00 -16.03
N GLU A 60 -9.97 0.92 -15.09
CA GLU A 60 -10.07 1.91 -14.00
C GLU A 60 -8.78 2.02 -13.19
N ALA A 61 -8.16 0.88 -12.86
CA ALA A 61 -6.89 0.88 -12.15
C ALA A 61 -5.80 1.62 -12.96
N ARG A 62 -5.69 1.37 -14.28
CA ARG A 62 -4.73 2.07 -15.14
C ARG A 62 -5.01 3.58 -15.22
N ASP A 63 -6.27 3.97 -15.38
CA ASP A 63 -6.66 5.37 -15.48
C ASP A 63 -6.40 6.09 -14.16
N PHE A 64 -6.66 5.44 -13.05
CA PHE A 64 -6.36 5.97 -11.72
C PHE A 64 -4.85 6.12 -11.52
N TYR A 65 -4.05 5.14 -11.96
CA TYR A 65 -2.60 5.24 -11.87
C TYR A 65 -2.05 6.37 -12.73
N ALA A 66 -2.51 6.50 -13.99
CA ALA A 66 -2.11 7.59 -14.88
C ALA A 66 -2.45 8.98 -14.30
N LEU A 67 -3.56 9.10 -13.58
CA LEU A 67 -3.90 10.33 -12.86
C LEU A 67 -2.89 10.62 -11.74
N ARG A 68 -2.46 9.57 -11.03
CA ARG A 68 -1.45 9.70 -9.96
C ARG A 68 -0.07 10.09 -10.52
N GLU A 69 0.36 9.46 -11.62
CA GLU A 69 1.61 9.83 -12.30
C GLU A 69 1.65 11.32 -12.64
N LYS A 70 0.57 11.86 -13.23
CA LYS A 70 0.44 13.30 -13.48
C LYS A 70 0.55 14.14 -12.19
N GLY A 71 -0.02 13.65 -11.10
CA GLY A 71 0.11 14.29 -9.79
C GLY A 71 1.56 14.32 -9.28
N PHE A 72 2.31 13.25 -9.48
CA PHE A 72 3.73 13.17 -9.12
C PHE A 72 4.59 14.10 -9.99
N GLU A 73 4.33 14.14 -11.29
CA GLU A 73 5.00 15.06 -12.22
C GLU A 73 4.81 16.53 -11.83
N LEU A 74 3.58 16.94 -11.46
CA LEU A 74 3.29 18.29 -10.97
C LEU A 74 4.07 18.67 -9.70
N LEU A 75 4.44 17.68 -8.92
CA LEU A 75 5.23 17.83 -7.69
C LEU A 75 6.74 17.64 -7.95
N HIS A 76 7.15 17.52 -9.21
CA HIS A 76 8.54 17.26 -9.61
C HIS A 76 9.14 15.98 -8.98
N ILE A 77 8.30 14.96 -8.78
CA ILE A 77 8.73 13.65 -8.25
C ILE A 77 8.93 12.72 -9.44
N ASP A 78 10.11 12.12 -9.50
CA ASP A 78 10.37 11.05 -10.47
C ASP A 78 9.57 9.79 -10.06
N THR A 79 8.54 9.49 -10.84
CA THR A 79 7.65 8.35 -10.59
C THR A 79 8.42 7.03 -10.62
N ARG A 80 9.41 6.88 -11.52
CA ARG A 80 10.19 5.64 -11.65
C ARG A 80 11.09 5.41 -10.43
N GLU A 81 11.67 6.48 -9.92
CA GLU A 81 12.47 6.39 -8.70
C GLU A 81 11.57 6.08 -7.49
N LEU A 82 10.38 6.67 -7.41
CA LEU A 82 9.40 6.35 -6.38
C LEU A 82 8.98 4.88 -6.44
N GLU A 83 8.62 4.36 -7.62
CA GLU A 83 8.29 2.95 -7.85
C GLU A 83 9.42 2.04 -7.36
N ARG A 84 10.66 2.36 -7.73
CA ARG A 84 11.84 1.59 -7.34
C ARG A 84 12.01 1.54 -5.83
N VAL A 85 11.93 2.69 -5.16
CA VAL A 85 12.08 2.79 -3.70
C VAL A 85 10.97 2.03 -2.98
N VAL A 86 9.72 2.19 -3.43
CA VAL A 86 8.58 1.49 -2.84
C VAL A 86 8.72 -0.02 -3.01
N LEU A 87 9.05 -0.49 -4.22
CA LEU A 87 9.23 -1.93 -4.49
C LEU A 87 10.35 -2.51 -3.61
N LEU A 88 11.53 -1.88 -3.58
CA LEU A 88 12.65 -2.36 -2.77
C LEU A 88 12.29 -2.41 -1.28
N SER A 89 11.61 -1.38 -0.77
CA SER A 89 11.16 -1.36 0.63
C SER A 89 10.16 -2.48 0.96
N CYS A 90 9.30 -2.87 0.00
CA CYS A 90 8.39 -4.01 0.17
C CYS A 90 9.15 -5.33 0.15
N VAL A 91 10.08 -5.49 -0.79
CA VAL A 91 10.92 -6.69 -0.90
C VAL A 91 11.73 -6.88 0.38
N ASP A 92 12.47 -5.85 0.83
CA ASP A 92 13.32 -5.95 2.01
C ASP A 92 12.54 -6.39 3.25
N ARG A 93 11.38 -5.76 3.48
CA ARG A 93 10.52 -6.11 4.63
C ARG A 93 10.06 -7.57 4.57
N ARG A 94 9.45 -7.96 3.43
CA ARG A 94 8.88 -9.31 3.28
C ARG A 94 9.94 -10.40 3.25
N TRP A 95 11.11 -10.08 2.71
CA TRP A 95 12.25 -10.98 2.72
C TRP A 95 12.75 -11.27 4.12
N MET A 96 12.88 -10.25 4.98
CA MET A 96 13.26 -10.44 6.37
C MET A 96 12.24 -11.29 7.13
N ASP A 97 10.94 -10.97 6.99
CA ASP A 97 9.86 -11.76 7.59
C ASP A 97 9.90 -13.22 7.11
N HIS A 98 10.21 -13.46 5.83
CA HIS A 98 10.31 -14.79 5.24
C HIS A 98 11.51 -15.59 5.78
N ILE A 99 12.68 -14.96 5.94
CA ILE A 99 13.85 -15.62 6.54
C ILE A 99 13.52 -16.09 7.95
N ASP A 100 12.93 -15.23 8.78
CA ASP A 100 12.54 -15.58 10.16
C ASP A 100 11.52 -16.71 10.17
N ALA A 101 10.56 -16.72 9.27
CA ALA A 101 9.56 -17.76 9.14
C ALA A 101 10.16 -19.11 8.68
N MET A 102 11.12 -19.07 7.73
CA MET A 102 11.85 -20.27 7.30
C MET A 102 12.72 -20.87 8.40
N ASP A 103 13.34 -20.06 9.25
CA ASP A 103 14.08 -20.54 10.41
C ASP A 103 13.15 -21.23 11.41
N GLN A 104 11.97 -20.67 11.69
CA GLN A 104 10.94 -21.29 12.53
C GLN A 104 10.44 -22.61 11.93
N LEU A 105 10.22 -22.66 10.61
CA LEU A 105 9.85 -23.88 9.91
C LEU A 105 10.91 -24.96 10.08
N ARG A 106 12.18 -24.62 9.89
CA ARG A 106 13.31 -25.55 10.05
C ARG A 106 13.37 -26.14 11.46
N ASP A 107 13.19 -25.30 12.47
CA ASP A 107 13.23 -25.74 13.87
C ASP A 107 12.02 -26.62 14.24
N GLY A 108 10.85 -26.36 13.62
CA GLY A 108 9.60 -27.09 13.85
C GLY A 108 9.43 -28.38 13.03
N ILE A 109 10.13 -28.51 11.91
CA ILE A 109 9.88 -29.59 10.94
C ILE A 109 10.16 -30.98 11.51
N GLY A 110 11.13 -31.09 12.44
CA GLY A 110 11.47 -32.35 13.12
C GLY A 110 10.32 -32.95 13.92
N LEU A 111 9.41 -32.14 14.42
CA LEU A 111 8.23 -32.59 15.17
C LEU A 111 7.18 -33.24 14.24
N ARG A 112 7.13 -32.85 12.96
CA ARG A 112 6.21 -33.41 11.96
C ARG A 112 6.66 -34.80 11.47
N ALA A 113 7.93 -35.16 11.62
CA ALA A 113 8.45 -36.49 11.34
C ALA A 113 7.76 -37.62 12.15
N TYR A 114 7.11 -37.27 13.26
CA TYR A 114 6.36 -38.21 14.09
C TYR A 114 5.15 -38.84 13.35
N GLY A 115 4.70 -38.22 12.26
CA GLY A 115 3.56 -38.67 11.44
C GLY A 115 3.91 -39.56 10.25
N ASN A 116 5.07 -40.20 10.20
CA ASN A 116 5.54 -41.05 9.07
C ASN A 116 5.78 -40.28 7.75
N LYS A 117 5.92 -38.95 7.80
CA LYS A 117 6.24 -38.10 6.65
C LYS A 117 7.73 -37.81 6.59
N ASN A 118 8.28 -37.69 5.38
CA ASN A 118 9.69 -37.31 5.21
C ASN A 118 9.85 -35.81 5.55
N PRO A 119 10.62 -35.45 6.60
CA PRO A 119 10.78 -34.05 7.02
C PRO A 119 11.35 -33.12 5.93
N VAL A 120 12.24 -33.67 5.09
CA VAL A 120 12.85 -32.89 3.99
C VAL A 120 11.81 -32.52 2.93
N THR A 121 10.93 -33.47 2.59
CA THR A 121 9.87 -33.24 1.61
C THR A 121 8.84 -32.22 2.15
N GLU A 122 8.43 -32.36 3.42
CA GLU A 122 7.52 -31.40 4.05
C GLU A 122 8.13 -30.00 4.13
N TYR A 123 9.42 -29.90 4.49
CA TYR A 123 10.14 -28.61 4.49
C TYR A 123 10.16 -27.96 3.11
N GLN A 124 10.40 -28.74 2.05
CA GLN A 124 10.43 -28.22 0.68
C GLN A 124 9.05 -27.73 0.24
N ILE A 125 7.99 -28.50 0.51
CA ILE A 125 6.61 -28.12 0.13
C ILE A 125 6.21 -26.83 0.86
N GLU A 126 6.33 -26.82 2.18
CA GLU A 126 5.90 -25.70 3.00
C GLU A 126 6.75 -24.44 2.75
N GLY A 127 8.06 -24.62 2.54
CA GLY A 127 8.95 -23.50 2.17
C GLY A 127 8.62 -22.91 0.80
N TYR A 128 8.18 -23.72 -0.14
CA TYR A 128 7.72 -23.24 -1.45
C TYR A 128 6.43 -22.44 -1.33
N ASP A 129 5.46 -22.95 -0.56
CA ASP A 129 4.19 -22.25 -0.31
C ASP A 129 4.41 -20.90 0.39
N MET A 130 5.29 -20.88 1.40
CA MET A 130 5.67 -19.64 2.10
C MET A 130 6.38 -18.64 1.19
N PHE A 131 7.21 -19.11 0.26
CA PHE A 131 7.86 -18.24 -0.72
C PHE A 131 6.86 -17.64 -1.71
N ASP A 132 5.92 -18.42 -2.21
CA ASP A 132 4.89 -17.96 -3.14
C ASP A 132 3.97 -16.92 -2.46
N GLU A 133 3.60 -17.18 -1.21
CA GLU A 133 2.85 -16.23 -0.38
C GLU A 133 3.62 -14.91 -0.17
N MET A 134 4.92 -14.98 0.13
CA MET A 134 5.78 -13.80 0.23
C MET A 134 5.78 -12.98 -1.07
N VAL A 135 5.93 -13.63 -2.22
CA VAL A 135 5.91 -12.96 -3.54
C VAL A 135 4.55 -12.30 -3.79
N HIS A 136 3.46 -12.97 -3.43
CA HIS A 136 2.12 -12.40 -3.52
C HIS A 136 1.99 -11.13 -2.67
N PHE A 137 2.42 -11.16 -1.42
CA PHE A 137 2.38 -9.99 -0.54
C PHE A 137 3.28 -8.83 -1.00
N ILE A 138 4.45 -9.12 -1.59
CA ILE A 138 5.30 -8.08 -2.19
C ILE A 138 4.53 -7.34 -3.29
N ARG A 139 3.85 -8.07 -4.17
CA ARG A 139 3.04 -7.48 -5.26
C ARG A 139 1.89 -6.64 -4.70
N GLU A 140 1.16 -7.17 -3.74
CA GLU A 140 0.02 -6.49 -3.12
C GLU A 140 0.45 -5.22 -2.39
N ASP A 141 1.48 -5.30 -1.53
CA ASP A 141 1.99 -4.16 -0.77
C ASP A 141 2.55 -3.06 -1.68
N THR A 142 3.25 -3.45 -2.76
CA THR A 142 3.80 -2.49 -3.73
C THR A 142 2.68 -1.73 -4.43
N VAL A 143 1.68 -2.44 -4.96
CA VAL A 143 0.52 -1.82 -5.62
C VAL A 143 -0.21 -0.91 -4.63
N ARG A 144 -0.55 -1.41 -3.46
CA ARG A 144 -1.25 -0.64 -2.43
C ARG A 144 -0.53 0.64 -2.07
N ARG A 145 0.79 0.56 -1.83
CA ARG A 145 1.60 1.73 -1.47
C ARG A 145 1.66 2.75 -2.59
N MET A 146 1.81 2.31 -3.85
CA MET A 146 1.84 3.22 -4.99
C MET A 146 0.49 3.94 -5.18
N TYR A 147 -0.62 3.23 -5.05
CA TYR A 147 -1.95 3.84 -5.17
C TYR A 147 -2.36 4.70 -3.98
N GLN A 148 -1.84 4.43 -2.78
CA GLN A 148 -2.16 5.16 -1.56
C GLN A 148 -1.09 6.18 -1.14
N ALA A 149 0.02 6.27 -1.87
CA ALA A 149 1.11 7.20 -1.54
C ALA A 149 0.57 8.63 -1.36
N ARG A 150 0.67 9.16 -0.15
CA ARG A 150 0.36 10.56 0.16
C ARG A 150 1.67 11.33 0.14
N ILE A 151 1.77 12.28 -0.77
CA ILE A 151 2.93 13.15 -0.82
C ILE A 151 2.67 14.28 0.16
N ASN A 152 3.37 14.25 1.29
CA ASN A 152 3.43 15.40 2.18
C ASN A 152 4.34 16.44 1.53
N ILE A 153 3.75 17.44 0.90
CA ILE A 153 4.48 18.63 0.49
C ILE A 153 4.93 19.30 1.80
N PRO A 154 6.25 19.38 2.07
CA PRO A 154 6.70 20.16 3.22
C PRO A 154 6.18 21.58 3.00
N GLN A 155 5.24 22.03 3.83
CA GLN A 155 4.89 23.44 3.84
C GLN A 155 6.19 24.19 4.11
N GLN A 156 6.67 24.96 3.10
CA GLN A 156 7.73 25.90 3.35
C GLN A 156 7.36 26.67 4.61
N ARG A 157 8.16 26.48 5.66
CA ARG A 157 8.04 27.34 6.84
C ARG A 157 8.10 28.76 6.30
N ARG A 158 6.99 29.47 6.38
CA ARG A 158 7.01 30.93 6.24
C ARG A 158 8.12 31.39 7.15
N GLU A 159 9.16 31.99 6.60
CA GLU A 159 10.16 32.68 7.37
C GLU A 159 9.39 33.61 8.31
N VAL A 160 9.43 33.30 9.57
CA VAL A 160 8.94 34.20 10.60
C VAL A 160 9.82 35.42 10.46
N ALA A 161 9.21 36.55 10.04
CA ALA A 161 9.91 37.81 9.93
C ALA A 161 10.72 38.05 11.22
N GLU A 162 12.03 38.27 11.04
CA GLU A 162 12.90 38.62 12.14
C GLU A 162 12.25 39.76 12.95
N PRO A 163 12.22 39.66 14.28
CA PRO A 163 11.72 40.75 15.11
C PRO A 163 12.59 41.98 14.81
N LYS A 164 11.98 43.07 14.32
CA LYS A 164 12.64 44.35 14.23
C LYS A 164 13.21 44.70 15.61
N GLU A 165 14.52 44.85 15.71
CA GLU A 165 15.17 45.42 16.87
C GLU A 165 14.54 46.74 17.16
N THR A 166 13.79 46.81 18.26
CA THR A 166 13.32 48.06 18.81
C THR A 166 14.54 48.68 19.51
N ASN A 167 15.08 49.74 18.91
CA ASN A 167 16.06 50.61 19.57
C ASN A 167 15.46 51.15 20.87
N LEU A 168 15.77 50.50 21.97
CA LEU A 168 15.53 51.03 23.31
C LEU A 168 16.69 51.97 23.63
N GLU A 169 16.41 53.26 23.59
CA GLU A 169 17.35 54.25 24.11
C GLU A 169 17.65 53.97 25.61
N PRO A 170 18.90 54.10 26.05
CA PRO A 170 19.25 53.84 27.44
C PRO A 170 18.67 54.92 28.34
N VAL A 171 17.80 54.50 29.26
CA VAL A 171 17.25 55.39 30.30
C VAL A 171 18.36 55.77 31.27
N SER A 172 18.73 57.06 31.30
CA SER A 172 19.69 57.62 32.24
C SER A 172 19.09 57.64 33.65
N TYR A 173 19.68 56.83 34.54
CA TYR A 173 19.33 56.89 35.97
C TYR A 173 20.08 58.06 36.62
N THR A 174 19.35 59.14 36.94
CA THR A 174 19.82 60.19 37.80
C THR A 174 19.80 59.73 39.26
N HIS A 175 21.00 59.64 39.86
CA HIS A 175 21.16 59.42 41.29
C HIS A 175 20.57 60.59 42.09
N LEU A 176 19.53 60.30 42.83
CA LEU A 176 19.05 61.18 43.89
C LEU A 176 19.83 60.87 45.16
N THR A 177 20.78 61.78 45.52
CA THR A 177 21.37 61.85 46.89
C THR A 177 20.45 62.57 47.79
N LEU A 178 19.99 61.95 48.87
CA LEU A 178 19.29 62.55 49.99
C LEU A 178 20.30 63.01 51.07
N PRO A 179 19.97 64.10 51.83
CA PRO A 179 20.85 64.68 52.84
C PRO A 179 20.98 63.84 54.09
#